data_6c34854bc6bb6738632add6e4f14a4c2
#
_entry.id   6c34854bc6bb6738632add6e4f14a4c2
#
_cell.length_a   1.000
_cell.length_b   1.000
_cell.length_c   1.000
_cell.angle_alpha   90.00
_cell.angle_beta   90.00
_cell.angle_gamma   90.00
#
_symmetry.space_group_name_H-M   'P 1'
#
loop_
_entity.id
_entity.type
_entity.pdbx_description
1 polymer ?
#
loop_
_entity_poly.entity_id
_entity_poly.type
_entity_poly.pdbx_seq_one_letter_code
_entity_poly.pdbx_strand_id
1 'polypeptide(L)'
;MRSTFKVLFYLKRNKEKKQALVPVMGRITVNGSIAQFSAKLSVPEHLWEVSGGRAKGRSVEADRINRHLDNIRTQIGKHYQSICDRDSFVTAEKVKNAYLGFGEKYRMLLEAFEKFTADLKKRVGIDRSHGTWKRYRKSIDHLRSFMRKEYCVSDMPLAELEQSFIEQYHVCLLYTSPSPRDAHES
;
A
#
# COMPACT_ATOMS: atom_id res chain seq x y z
N MET A 1 -1.95 -6.75 16.84
CA MET A 1 -1.93 -7.71 15.68
C MET A 1 -0.49 -7.94 15.24
N ARG A 2 -0.09 -9.20 15.02
CA ARG A 2 1.24 -9.47 14.44
C ARG A 2 1.19 -9.12 12.95
N SER A 3 2.02 -8.17 12.52
CA SER A 3 2.21 -7.85 11.11
C SER A 3 2.77 -9.08 10.38
N THR A 4 2.12 -9.49 9.30
CA THR A 4 2.59 -10.60 8.47
C THR A 4 3.36 -10.03 7.29
N PHE A 5 4.67 -10.30 7.25
CA PHE A 5 5.53 -9.96 6.11
C PHE A 5 6.17 -11.23 5.55
N LYS A 6 6.03 -11.46 4.25
CA LYS A 6 6.59 -12.63 3.57
C LYS A 6 7.02 -12.31 2.14
N VAL A 7 8.19 -12.80 1.75
CA VAL A 7 8.70 -12.73 0.37
C VAL A 7 8.90 -14.16 -0.14
N LEU A 8 8.22 -14.50 -1.23
CA LEU A 8 8.30 -15.81 -1.89
C LEU A 8 8.77 -15.64 -3.32
N PHE A 9 9.49 -16.64 -3.84
CA PHE A 9 9.86 -16.73 -5.24
C PHE A 9 9.22 -17.97 -5.90
N TYR A 10 8.87 -17.85 -7.17
CA TYR A 10 8.27 -18.94 -7.95
C TYR A 10 8.56 -18.76 -9.44
N LEU A 11 8.45 -19.84 -10.22
CA LEU A 11 8.63 -19.80 -11.66
C LEU A 11 7.33 -19.37 -12.36
N LYS A 12 7.44 -18.41 -13.27
CA LYS A 12 6.34 -18.04 -14.17
C LYS A 12 6.36 -18.95 -15.40
N ARG A 13 5.68 -20.10 -15.30
CA ARG A 13 5.53 -21.05 -16.41
C ARG A 13 4.56 -20.49 -17.46
N ASN A 14 4.98 -20.54 -18.73
CA ASN A 14 4.07 -20.30 -19.84
C ASN A 14 3.64 -21.66 -20.42
N LYS A 15 2.33 -21.94 -20.44
CA LYS A 15 1.78 -23.23 -20.89
C LYS A 15 2.05 -23.50 -22.37
N GLU A 16 2.26 -22.46 -23.18
CA GLU A 16 2.39 -22.56 -24.63
C GLU A 16 3.83 -22.69 -25.15
N LYS A 17 4.83 -22.47 -24.32
CA LYS A 17 6.25 -22.54 -24.73
C LYS A 17 7.08 -23.32 -23.73
N LYS A 18 7.63 -24.46 -24.13
CA LYS A 18 8.72 -25.13 -23.42
C LYS A 18 9.97 -24.25 -23.53
N GLN A 19 10.25 -23.47 -22.49
CA GLN A 19 11.44 -22.62 -22.43
C GLN A 19 12.53 -23.35 -21.68
N ALA A 20 13.76 -23.34 -22.21
CA ALA A 20 14.94 -23.90 -21.51
C ALA A 20 15.21 -23.14 -20.19
N LEU A 21 14.91 -21.83 -20.15
CA LEU A 21 15.01 -20.97 -18.98
C LEU A 21 13.65 -20.36 -18.65
N VAL A 22 13.22 -20.49 -17.40
CA VAL A 22 11.93 -19.99 -16.92
C VAL A 22 12.15 -18.77 -16.03
N PRO A 23 11.42 -17.65 -16.26
CA PRO A 23 11.54 -16.45 -15.44
C PRO A 23 11.11 -16.69 -14.00
N VAL A 24 11.88 -16.13 -13.06
CA VAL A 24 11.56 -16.13 -11.63
C VAL A 24 10.79 -14.87 -11.29
N MET A 25 9.65 -15.05 -10.61
CA MET A 25 8.83 -13.97 -10.06
C MET A 25 8.94 -13.97 -8.54
N GLY A 26 8.90 -12.78 -7.96
CA GLY A 26 8.76 -12.56 -6.54
C GLY A 26 7.33 -12.16 -6.16
N ARG A 27 6.89 -12.58 -4.98
CA ARG A 27 5.64 -12.16 -4.36
C ARG A 27 5.90 -11.66 -2.96
N ILE A 28 5.51 -10.42 -2.72
CA ILE A 28 5.53 -9.79 -1.40
C ILE A 28 4.11 -9.89 -0.83
N THR A 29 3.99 -10.28 0.42
CA THR A 29 2.73 -10.29 1.16
C THR A 29 2.91 -9.49 2.44
N VAL A 30 2.03 -8.51 2.67
CA VAL A 30 2.01 -7.67 3.89
C VAL A 30 0.57 -7.55 4.34
N ASN A 31 0.25 -8.03 5.54
CA ASN A 31 -1.09 -7.91 6.15
C ASN A 31 -2.25 -8.30 5.20
N GLY A 32 -2.07 -9.37 4.41
CA GLY A 32 -3.06 -9.81 3.43
C GLY A 32 -2.95 -9.14 2.06
N SER A 33 -2.33 -7.96 1.92
CA SER A 33 -2.05 -7.36 0.62
C SER A 33 -0.94 -8.11 -0.11
N ILE A 34 -1.04 -8.22 -1.44
CA ILE A 34 -0.11 -8.99 -2.28
C ILE A 34 0.37 -8.13 -3.44
N ALA A 35 1.68 -8.11 -3.66
CA ALA A 35 2.30 -7.50 -4.84
C ALA A 35 3.28 -8.47 -5.50
N GLN A 36 3.33 -8.46 -6.82
CA GLN A 36 4.22 -9.30 -7.61
C GLN A 36 5.23 -8.45 -8.39
N PHE A 37 6.44 -8.99 -8.56
CA PHE A 37 7.50 -8.35 -9.32
C PHE A 37 8.37 -9.39 -10.02
N SER A 38 9.11 -8.98 -11.04
CA SER A 38 10.11 -9.82 -11.69
C SER A 38 11.41 -9.80 -10.91
N ALA A 39 11.95 -10.98 -10.61
CA ALA A 39 13.28 -11.07 -10.00
C ALA A 39 14.42 -10.76 -11.01
N LYS A 40 14.09 -10.50 -12.28
CA LYS A 40 15.02 -10.28 -13.40
C LYS A 40 16.05 -11.42 -13.52
N LEU A 41 15.60 -12.61 -13.21
CA LEU A 41 16.38 -13.85 -13.23
C LEU A 41 15.57 -14.92 -13.96
N SER A 42 16.23 -15.73 -14.77
CA SER A 42 15.65 -16.93 -15.38
C SER A 42 16.50 -18.14 -15.03
N VAL A 43 15.85 -19.26 -14.72
CA VAL A 43 16.52 -20.47 -14.26
C VAL A 43 16.01 -21.69 -15.04
N PRO A 44 16.86 -22.73 -15.23
CA PRO A 44 16.42 -24.02 -15.75
C PRO A 44 15.39 -24.64 -14.78
N GLU A 45 14.26 -25.12 -15.34
CA GLU A 45 13.16 -25.65 -14.51
C GLU A 45 13.61 -26.82 -13.62
N HIS A 46 14.50 -27.67 -14.12
CA HIS A 46 15.01 -28.83 -13.38
C HIS A 46 15.83 -28.45 -12.14
N LEU A 47 16.42 -27.25 -12.10
CA LEU A 47 17.17 -26.73 -10.95
C LEU A 47 16.27 -26.08 -9.91
N TRP A 48 14.95 -25.96 -10.13
CA TRP A 48 14.07 -25.24 -9.22
C TRP A 48 13.38 -26.15 -8.22
N GLU A 49 13.43 -25.78 -6.95
CA GLU A 49 12.65 -26.40 -5.88
C GLU A 49 11.42 -25.56 -5.57
N VAL A 50 10.24 -26.11 -5.85
CA VAL A 50 8.97 -25.40 -5.72
C VAL A 50 8.63 -25.11 -4.26
N SER A 51 8.86 -26.08 -3.36
CA SER A 51 8.56 -25.96 -1.94
C SER A 51 9.39 -24.89 -1.25
N GLY A 52 10.70 -24.83 -1.58
CA GLY A 52 11.63 -23.85 -1.02
C GLY A 52 11.63 -22.51 -1.74
N GLY A 53 11.09 -22.43 -2.96
CA GLY A 53 11.15 -21.23 -3.80
C GLY A 53 12.59 -20.80 -4.10
N ARG A 54 13.49 -21.76 -4.38
CA ARG A 54 14.92 -21.56 -4.61
C ARG A 54 15.52 -22.63 -5.53
N ALA A 55 16.76 -22.46 -5.94
CA ALA A 55 17.46 -23.48 -6.71
C ALA A 55 17.90 -24.67 -5.87
N LYS A 56 17.79 -25.89 -6.43
CA LYS A 56 18.21 -27.16 -5.83
C LYS A 56 19.71 -27.37 -5.92
N GLY A 57 20.25 -28.17 -4.97
CA GLY A 57 21.61 -28.68 -5.03
C GLY A 57 22.68 -27.68 -4.58
N ARG A 58 23.94 -28.05 -4.79
CA ARG A 58 25.14 -27.30 -4.35
C ARG A 58 26.03 -26.93 -5.54
N SER A 59 25.48 -26.83 -6.74
CA SER A 59 26.24 -26.38 -7.90
C SER A 59 26.54 -24.87 -7.79
N VAL A 60 27.64 -24.45 -8.42
CA VAL A 60 28.02 -23.02 -8.48
C VAL A 60 26.86 -22.16 -9.02
N GLU A 61 26.11 -22.69 -9.98
CA GLU A 61 24.94 -22.03 -10.54
C GLU A 61 23.79 -21.91 -9.53
N ALA A 62 23.47 -23.00 -8.80
CA ALA A 62 22.47 -22.98 -7.75
C ALA A 62 22.82 -21.99 -6.64
N ASP A 63 24.09 -21.95 -6.22
CA ASP A 63 24.58 -21.02 -5.21
C ASP A 63 24.50 -19.55 -5.68
N ARG A 64 24.81 -19.30 -6.95
CA ARG A 64 24.67 -17.96 -7.56
C ARG A 64 23.23 -17.50 -7.57
N ILE A 65 22.30 -18.36 -8.01
CA ILE A 65 20.86 -18.10 -8.02
C ILE A 65 20.37 -17.82 -6.61
N ASN A 66 20.70 -18.67 -5.66
CA ASN A 66 20.24 -18.55 -4.28
C ASN A 66 20.75 -17.27 -3.61
N ARG A 67 22.03 -16.94 -3.80
CA ARG A 67 22.60 -15.65 -3.31
C ARG A 67 21.88 -14.45 -3.90
N HIS A 68 21.52 -14.48 -5.17
CA HIS A 68 20.77 -13.40 -5.81
C HIS A 68 19.38 -13.25 -5.19
N LEU A 69 18.66 -14.36 -4.97
CA LEU A 69 17.33 -14.35 -4.34
C LEU A 69 17.40 -13.88 -2.88
N ASP A 70 18.42 -14.28 -2.13
CA ASP A 70 18.62 -13.86 -0.74
C ASP A 70 18.97 -12.36 -0.66
N ASN A 71 19.73 -11.82 -1.62
CA ASN A 71 19.98 -10.38 -1.74
C ASN A 71 18.69 -9.60 -2.00
N ILE A 72 17.85 -10.07 -2.93
CA ILE A 72 16.53 -9.46 -3.19
C ILE A 72 15.69 -9.47 -1.92
N ARG A 73 15.61 -10.61 -1.22
CA ARG A 73 14.84 -10.73 0.03
C ARG A 73 15.34 -9.76 1.10
N THR A 74 16.65 -9.62 1.24
CA THR A 74 17.28 -8.70 2.19
C THR A 74 16.97 -7.24 1.85
N GLN A 75 17.05 -6.85 0.58
CA GLN A 75 16.72 -5.48 0.14
C GLN A 75 15.25 -5.15 0.38
N ILE A 76 14.35 -6.06 0.01
CA ILE A 76 12.91 -5.89 0.27
C ILE A 76 12.63 -5.79 1.77
N GLY A 77 13.31 -6.59 2.60
CA GLY A 77 13.21 -6.53 4.06
C GLY A 77 13.65 -5.17 4.62
N LYS A 78 14.74 -4.60 4.10
CA LYS A 78 15.20 -3.25 4.48
C LYS A 78 14.18 -2.16 4.12
N HIS A 79 13.61 -2.23 2.91
CA HIS A 79 12.57 -1.28 2.49
C HIS A 79 11.29 -1.44 3.34
N TYR A 80 10.86 -2.69 3.63
CA TYR A 80 9.74 -2.94 4.51
C TYR A 80 9.96 -2.32 5.89
N GLN A 81 11.13 -2.55 6.52
CA GLN A 81 11.44 -1.98 7.83
C GLN A 81 11.46 -0.45 7.79
N SER A 82 12.13 0.15 6.80
CA SER A 82 12.17 1.61 6.64
C SER A 82 10.78 2.24 6.47
N ILE A 83 9.87 1.55 5.77
CA ILE A 83 8.50 2.01 5.62
C ILE A 83 7.72 1.86 6.94
N CYS A 84 7.89 0.74 7.67
CA CYS A 84 7.26 0.53 8.98
C CYS A 84 7.69 1.61 10.00
N ASP A 85 8.96 2.02 9.96
CA ASP A 85 9.50 3.01 10.89
C ASP A 85 8.98 4.43 10.61
N ARG A 86 8.60 4.71 9.35
CA ARG A 86 8.14 6.02 8.91
C ARG A 86 6.62 6.14 8.83
N ASP A 87 5.97 5.09 8.34
CA ASP A 87 4.57 5.12 7.93
C ASP A 87 3.70 4.26 8.84
N SER A 88 2.52 4.78 9.19
CA SER A 88 1.51 4.05 9.98
C SER A 88 0.86 2.90 9.21
N PHE A 89 0.98 2.90 7.87
CA PHE A 89 0.32 1.94 6.99
C PHE A 89 1.30 1.40 5.93
N VAL A 90 1.46 0.07 5.91
CA VAL A 90 2.39 -0.61 5.02
C VAL A 90 1.64 -1.64 4.17
N THR A 91 1.78 -1.54 2.83
CA THR A 91 1.24 -2.51 1.86
C THR A 91 2.34 -3.19 1.08
N ALA A 92 2.02 -4.35 0.50
CA ALA A 92 2.93 -5.06 -0.38
C ALA A 92 3.31 -4.22 -1.63
N GLU A 93 2.37 -3.42 -2.14
CA GLU A 93 2.60 -2.53 -3.30
C GLU A 93 3.60 -1.41 -2.96
N LYS A 94 3.47 -0.81 -1.78
CA LYS A 94 4.37 0.21 -1.26
C LYS A 94 5.80 -0.31 -1.15
N VAL A 95 5.97 -1.50 -0.57
CA VAL A 95 7.26 -2.17 -0.44
C VAL A 95 7.86 -2.53 -1.80
N LYS A 96 7.03 -3.06 -2.72
CA LYS A 96 7.46 -3.36 -4.10
C LYS A 96 7.97 -2.11 -4.81
N ASN A 97 7.23 -1.00 -4.73
CA ASN A 97 7.58 0.23 -5.42
C ASN A 97 8.85 0.85 -4.85
N ALA A 98 9.03 0.83 -3.53
CA ALA A 98 10.28 1.25 -2.89
C ALA A 98 11.48 0.40 -3.35
N TYR A 99 11.31 -0.93 -3.41
CA TYR A 99 12.35 -1.84 -3.91
C TYR A 99 12.69 -1.60 -5.39
N LEU A 100 11.69 -1.32 -6.24
CA LEU A 100 11.89 -1.07 -7.67
C LEU A 100 12.40 0.36 -7.98
N GLY A 101 12.55 1.21 -6.96
CA GLY A 101 12.96 2.60 -7.12
C GLY A 101 11.86 3.50 -7.72
N PHE A 102 10.64 3.00 -7.80
CA PHE A 102 9.49 3.85 -8.08
C PHE A 102 9.24 4.65 -6.81
N GLY A 103 9.75 5.88 -6.75
CA GLY A 103 9.55 6.77 -5.62
C GLY A 103 8.07 6.84 -5.25
N GLU A 104 7.79 6.96 -3.96
CA GLU A 104 6.43 6.96 -3.43
C GLU A 104 5.62 8.12 -3.99
N LYS A 105 4.92 7.88 -5.08
CA LYS A 105 3.89 8.77 -5.62
C LYS A 105 2.51 8.35 -5.12
N TYR A 106 2.45 7.89 -3.86
CA TYR A 106 1.14 7.72 -3.25
C TYR A 106 0.57 9.10 -2.90
N ARG A 107 -0.54 9.43 -3.51
CA ARG A 107 -1.36 10.52 -3.03
C ARG A 107 -2.06 10.03 -1.76
N MET A 108 -1.68 10.56 -0.64
CA MET A 108 -2.32 10.27 0.63
C MET A 108 -3.64 11.03 0.74
N LEU A 109 -4.64 10.43 1.35
CA LEU A 109 -6.00 10.95 1.41
C LEU A 109 -6.07 12.30 2.13
N LEU A 110 -5.53 12.38 3.35
CA LEU A 110 -5.56 13.63 4.11
C LEU A 110 -4.68 14.71 3.49
N GLU A 111 -3.48 14.34 3.01
CA GLU A 111 -2.58 15.28 2.30
C GLU A 111 -3.27 15.87 1.07
N ALA A 112 -3.92 15.02 0.25
CA ALA A 112 -4.65 15.48 -0.94
C ALA A 112 -5.81 16.41 -0.56
N PHE A 113 -6.55 16.08 0.50
CA PHE A 113 -7.68 16.86 0.96
C PHE A 113 -7.24 18.19 1.60
N GLU A 114 -6.15 18.19 2.37
CA GLU A 114 -5.54 19.42 2.92
C GLU A 114 -5.08 20.37 1.81
N LYS A 115 -4.40 19.83 0.79
CA LYS A 115 -4.01 20.61 -0.39
C LYS A 115 -5.22 21.22 -1.09
N PHE A 116 -6.25 20.43 -1.34
CA PHE A 116 -7.50 20.93 -1.93
C PHE A 116 -8.12 22.06 -1.08
N THR A 117 -8.16 21.88 0.25
CA THR A 117 -8.73 22.87 1.17
C THR A 117 -7.90 24.16 1.23
N ALA A 118 -6.56 24.04 1.12
CA ALA A 118 -5.67 25.18 1.02
C ALA A 118 -5.88 25.97 -0.27
N ASP A 119 -6.09 25.28 -1.40
CA ASP A 119 -6.40 25.93 -2.68
C ASP A 119 -7.81 26.54 -2.67
N LEU A 120 -8.78 25.89 -2.03
CA LEU A 120 -10.10 26.46 -1.81
C LEU A 120 -10.05 27.76 -0.99
N LYS A 121 -9.15 27.83 0.02
CA LYS A 121 -8.95 29.05 0.82
C LYS A 121 -8.52 30.24 -0.01
N LYS A 122 -7.65 30.03 -1.02
CA LYS A 122 -7.19 31.09 -1.93
C LYS A 122 -8.33 31.68 -2.80
N ARG A 123 -9.40 30.92 -2.98
CA ARG A 123 -10.57 31.27 -3.78
C ARG A 123 -11.71 31.92 -2.98
N VAL A 124 -11.55 32.01 -1.64
CA VAL A 124 -12.51 32.67 -0.75
C VAL A 124 -12.54 34.16 -1.06
N GLY A 125 -13.75 34.69 -1.30
CA GLY A 125 -13.96 36.11 -1.71
C GLY A 125 -13.88 36.35 -3.22
N ILE A 126 -13.51 35.32 -4.02
CA ILE A 126 -13.53 35.38 -5.47
C ILE A 126 -14.77 34.64 -6.01
N ASP A 127 -14.81 33.30 -5.85
CA ASP A 127 -15.90 32.45 -6.32
C ASP A 127 -16.40 31.47 -5.26
N ARG A 128 -15.83 31.50 -4.04
CA ARG A 128 -16.18 30.65 -2.90
C ARG A 128 -16.43 31.47 -1.63
N SER A 129 -17.42 31.02 -0.83
CA SER A 129 -17.69 31.64 0.45
C SER A 129 -16.76 31.13 1.56
N HIS A 130 -16.52 31.96 2.57
CA HIS A 130 -15.77 31.57 3.76
C HIS A 130 -16.45 30.41 4.52
N GLY A 131 -17.80 30.35 4.48
CA GLY A 131 -18.58 29.25 5.08
C GLY A 131 -18.29 27.91 4.40
N THR A 132 -18.16 27.89 3.06
CA THR A 132 -17.78 26.68 2.30
C THR A 132 -16.41 26.18 2.74
N TRP A 133 -15.39 27.05 2.82
CA TRP A 133 -14.06 26.66 3.28
C TRP A 133 -14.07 26.11 4.70
N LYS A 134 -14.80 26.72 5.64
CA LYS A 134 -14.95 26.23 7.02
C LYS A 134 -15.54 24.81 7.07
N ARG A 135 -16.54 24.52 6.24
CA ARG A 135 -17.16 23.19 6.15
C ARG A 135 -16.15 22.13 5.70
N TYR A 136 -15.38 22.39 4.65
CA TYR A 136 -14.35 21.45 4.18
C TYR A 136 -13.26 21.23 5.24
N ARG A 137 -12.82 22.27 5.94
CA ARG A 137 -11.86 22.13 7.04
C ARG A 137 -12.41 21.24 8.16
N LYS A 138 -13.66 21.43 8.56
CA LYS A 138 -14.32 20.59 9.56
C LYS A 138 -14.42 19.13 9.10
N SER A 139 -14.69 18.91 7.79
CA SER A 139 -14.74 17.56 7.22
C SER A 139 -13.38 16.85 7.27
N ILE A 140 -12.26 17.55 7.10
CA ILE A 140 -10.91 16.97 7.28
C ILE A 140 -10.70 16.50 8.73
N ASP A 141 -11.10 17.31 9.70
CA ASP A 141 -10.94 16.96 11.12
C ASP A 141 -11.80 15.74 11.50
N HIS A 142 -13.01 15.64 10.96
CA HIS A 142 -13.86 14.46 11.10
C HIS A 142 -13.23 13.22 10.46
N LEU A 143 -12.72 13.36 9.22
CA LEU A 143 -12.08 12.26 8.50
C LEU A 143 -10.83 11.75 9.25
N ARG A 144 -10.01 12.66 9.75
CA ARG A 144 -8.83 12.33 10.57
C ARG A 144 -9.20 11.55 11.82
N SER A 145 -10.26 11.99 12.52
CA SER A 145 -10.75 11.33 13.73
C SER A 145 -11.30 9.94 13.41
N PHE A 146 -12.07 9.79 12.32
CA PHE A 146 -12.60 8.53 11.86
C PHE A 146 -11.48 7.53 11.53
N MET A 147 -10.47 7.93 10.74
CA MET A 147 -9.35 7.07 10.36
C MET A 147 -8.57 6.60 11.59
N ARG A 148 -8.34 7.47 12.57
CA ARG A 148 -7.66 7.09 13.81
C ARG A 148 -8.47 6.11 14.65
N LYS A 149 -9.80 6.31 14.72
CA LYS A 149 -10.68 5.51 15.58
C LYS A 149 -10.96 4.14 14.99
N GLU A 150 -11.32 4.07 13.70
CA GLU A 150 -11.80 2.83 13.08
C GLU A 150 -10.67 2.03 12.42
N TYR A 151 -9.64 2.70 11.90
CA TYR A 151 -8.56 2.06 11.16
C TYR A 151 -7.19 2.11 11.87
N CYS A 152 -7.08 2.86 12.97
CA CYS A 152 -5.83 3.06 13.72
C CYS A 152 -4.67 3.59 12.85
N VAL A 153 -4.97 4.41 11.82
CA VAL A 153 -4.00 5.01 10.90
C VAL A 153 -4.06 6.53 10.96
N SER A 154 -2.93 7.19 10.68
CA SER A 154 -2.85 8.66 10.61
C SER A 154 -3.24 9.22 9.24
N ASP A 155 -3.00 8.48 8.17
CA ASP A 155 -3.39 8.76 6.77
C ASP A 155 -3.37 7.45 5.98
N MET A 156 -3.98 7.42 4.78
CA MET A 156 -3.98 6.25 3.90
C MET A 156 -3.87 6.65 2.43
N PRO A 157 -3.29 5.77 1.58
CA PRO A 157 -3.21 6.02 0.15
C PRO A 157 -4.59 6.08 -0.51
N LEU A 158 -4.80 7.07 -1.39
CA LEU A 158 -6.04 7.17 -2.18
C LEU A 158 -6.32 5.90 -3.02
N ALA A 159 -5.28 5.23 -3.48
CA ALA A 159 -5.40 4.01 -4.27
C ALA A 159 -5.92 2.79 -3.47
N GLU A 160 -5.95 2.87 -2.15
CA GLU A 160 -6.39 1.81 -1.24
C GLU A 160 -7.75 2.10 -0.61
N LEU A 161 -8.41 3.17 -1.03
CA LEU A 161 -9.77 3.48 -0.62
C LEU A 161 -10.74 2.49 -1.28
N GLU A 162 -11.33 1.65 -0.46
CA GLU A 162 -12.41 0.77 -0.86
C GLU A 162 -13.78 1.45 -0.65
N GLN A 163 -14.79 0.96 -1.33
CA GLN A 163 -16.16 1.45 -1.15
C GLN A 163 -16.64 1.31 0.29
N SER A 164 -16.25 0.22 0.96
CA SER A 164 -16.53 -0.04 2.38
C SER A 164 -16.06 1.09 3.30
N PHE A 165 -14.90 1.70 3.01
CA PHE A 165 -14.42 2.86 3.76
C PHE A 165 -15.38 4.05 3.64
N ILE A 166 -15.85 4.34 2.42
CA ILE A 166 -16.77 5.45 2.16
C ILE A 166 -18.11 5.23 2.88
N GLU A 167 -18.63 4.00 2.83
CA GLU A 167 -19.88 3.63 3.50
C GLU A 167 -19.77 3.77 5.01
N GLN A 168 -18.69 3.26 5.63
CA GLN A 168 -18.46 3.38 7.07
C GLN A 168 -18.25 4.85 7.49
N TYR A 169 -17.53 5.64 6.70
CA TYR A 169 -17.38 7.06 6.95
C TYR A 169 -18.71 7.81 6.88
N HIS A 170 -19.55 7.50 5.90
CA HIS A 170 -20.89 8.08 5.76
C HIS A 170 -21.75 7.75 6.98
N VAL A 171 -21.77 6.48 7.42
CA VAL A 171 -22.47 6.07 8.64
C VAL A 171 -21.94 6.84 9.87
N CYS A 172 -20.63 6.95 10.02
CA CYS A 172 -20.02 7.72 11.12
C CYS A 172 -20.48 9.18 11.12
N LEU A 173 -20.58 9.82 9.95
CA LEU A 173 -21.06 11.21 9.84
C LEU A 173 -22.53 11.37 10.27
N LEU A 174 -23.39 10.38 9.96
CA LEU A 174 -24.80 10.41 10.35
C LEU A 174 -24.98 10.37 11.89
N TYR A 175 -24.12 9.60 12.57
CA TYR A 175 -24.17 9.47 14.04
C TYR A 175 -23.44 10.60 14.78
N THR A 176 -22.49 11.29 14.13
CA THR A 176 -21.71 12.37 14.75
C THR A 176 -22.20 13.77 14.43
N SER A 177 -23.08 13.91 13.43
CA SER A 177 -23.72 15.21 13.12
C SER A 177 -24.94 15.40 14.03
N PRO A 178 -25.04 16.53 14.77
CA PRO A 178 -26.26 16.85 15.53
C PRO A 178 -27.44 16.87 14.55
N SER A 179 -28.53 16.22 14.94
CA SER A 179 -29.78 16.22 14.16
C SER A 179 -30.24 17.66 13.92
N PRO A 180 -30.77 17.99 12.73
CA PRO A 180 -31.41 19.29 12.50
C PRO A 180 -32.54 19.61 13.50
N ARG A 181 -33.08 18.60 14.21
CA ARG A 181 -34.12 18.76 15.22
C ARG A 181 -33.56 19.30 16.55
N ASP A 182 -32.29 19.03 16.89
CA ASP A 182 -31.68 19.51 18.14
C ASP A 182 -31.25 20.99 18.07
N ALA A 183 -31.29 21.60 16.89
CA ALA A 183 -30.94 23.01 16.67
C ALA A 183 -32.11 23.98 16.91
N HIS A 184 -33.32 23.49 17.20
CA HIS A 184 -34.51 24.32 17.44
C HIS A 184 -34.98 24.40 18.90
N GLU A 185 -34.24 23.78 19.84
CA GLU A 185 -34.56 23.83 21.26
C GLU A 185 -33.51 24.63 22.07
N SER A 186 -33.01 25.73 21.55
CA SER A 186 -32.16 26.66 22.33
C SER A 186 -32.57 28.11 22.08
#